data_436ee52508f7eb3ebfd2719f709f7fd6
#
_entry.id   436ee52508f7eb3ebfd2719f709f7fd6
#
_cell.length_a   1.000
_cell.length_b   1.000
_cell.length_c   1.000
_cell.angle_alpha   90.00
_cell.angle_beta   90.00
_cell.angle_gamma   90.00
#
_symmetry.space_group_name_H-M   'P 1'
#
loop_
_entity.id
_entity.type
_entity.pdbx_description
1 polymer ?
#
loop_
_entity_poly.entity_id
_entity_poly.type
_entity_poly.pdbx_seq_one_letter_code
_entity_poly.pdbx_strand_id
1 'polypeptide(L)'
;MFNANPGESYTATAAPSCSLWKTWRKNLLLFCSASVYIELCLHLCVYRSLDRYAVYLFLFGLLGGVLSSLLVSCLPGVARQITGSILVAAQVLFAEVQLVYQVIFGNFMPINEISMGGNVVTNFASQILYSIGRNLSTILLLLIPLPVTILCLALRKPGALKRRLRWRQALASAGVFLGLLVITASLMLSGRNKPLSVYHTFCNVNISTDSSY
;
A
#
# COMPACT_ATOMS: atom_id res chain seq x y z
N MET A 1 6.13 67.82 2.44
CA MET A 1 6.63 67.10 3.61
C MET A 1 6.07 65.71 3.58
N PHE A 2 6.81 64.77 3.02
CA PHE A 2 6.47 63.33 3.03
C PHE A 2 7.14 62.68 4.24
N ASN A 3 6.35 62.23 5.18
CA ASN A 3 6.83 61.56 6.37
C ASN A 3 6.91 60.04 6.03
N ALA A 4 8.10 59.58 5.69
CA ALA A 4 8.40 58.16 5.51
C ALA A 4 8.56 57.52 6.89
N ASN A 5 7.73 56.60 7.21
CA ASN A 5 7.75 55.82 8.44
C ASN A 5 8.74 54.66 8.25
N PRO A 6 9.96 54.71 8.88
CA PRO A 6 10.94 53.61 8.78
C PRO A 6 10.74 52.64 9.93
N GLY A 7 9.83 51.69 9.77
CA GLY A 7 9.57 50.74 10.88
C GLY A 7 8.88 49.44 10.54
N GLU A 8 8.67 49.11 9.29
CA GLU A 8 8.26 47.74 8.94
C GLU A 8 9.49 46.87 8.72
N SER A 9 10.04 46.40 9.83
CA SER A 9 10.92 45.25 9.83
C SER A 9 10.16 44.05 9.28
N TYR A 10 10.45 43.71 8.03
CA TYR A 10 10.07 42.42 7.43
C TYR A 10 10.71 41.32 8.28
N THR A 11 10.01 40.88 9.30
CA THR A 11 10.32 39.62 9.96
C THR A 11 10.15 38.54 8.92
N ALA A 12 11.25 38.19 8.28
CA ALA A 12 11.37 37.02 7.43
C ALA A 12 10.94 35.80 8.28
N THR A 13 9.68 35.40 8.15
CA THR A 13 9.13 34.20 8.75
C THR A 13 9.83 32.99 8.14
N ALA A 14 11.04 32.74 8.62
CA ALA A 14 11.79 31.51 8.38
C ALA A 14 11.14 30.38 9.18
N ALA A 15 10.07 29.77 8.69
CA ALA A 15 9.74 28.40 9.11
C ALA A 15 8.62 27.70 8.30
N PRO A 16 8.69 27.57 6.96
CA PRO A 16 7.76 26.65 6.28
C PRO A 16 8.33 25.25 6.06
N SER A 17 9.64 25.01 6.21
CA SER A 17 10.27 23.71 5.88
C SER A 17 9.95 22.60 6.88
N CYS A 18 9.97 22.89 8.18
CA CYS A 18 9.75 21.90 9.23
C CYS A 18 8.31 21.30 9.20
N SER A 19 7.31 22.12 8.89
CA SER A 19 5.90 21.65 8.85
C SER A 19 5.60 20.73 7.67
N LEU A 20 6.30 20.92 6.54
CA LEU A 20 6.16 20.06 5.35
C LEU A 20 6.77 18.67 5.58
N TRP A 21 7.93 18.58 6.22
CA TRP A 21 8.54 17.32 6.61
C TRP A 21 7.66 16.52 7.57
N LYS A 22 7.04 17.19 8.53
CA LYS A 22 6.09 16.55 9.47
C LYS A 22 4.88 15.96 8.73
N THR A 23 4.31 16.69 7.77
CA THR A 23 3.16 16.21 6.99
C THR A 23 3.54 15.04 6.08
N TRP A 24 4.69 15.12 5.42
CA TRP A 24 5.20 14.04 4.58
C TRP A 24 5.45 12.76 5.38
N ARG A 25 6.14 12.85 6.51
CA ARG A 25 6.37 11.70 7.42
C ARG A 25 5.07 11.06 7.89
N LYS A 26 4.06 11.86 8.23
CA LYS A 26 2.74 11.36 8.63
C LYS A 26 2.04 10.61 7.50
N ASN A 27 2.15 11.07 6.26
CA ASN A 27 1.62 10.35 5.11
C ASN A 27 2.35 9.02 4.92
N LEU A 28 3.68 9.08 4.92
CA LEU A 28 4.50 7.90 4.74
C LEU A 28 4.16 6.82 5.79
N LEU A 29 4.13 7.19 7.08
CA LEU A 29 3.77 6.28 8.17
C LEU A 29 2.37 5.72 8.01
N LEU A 30 1.38 6.56 7.66
CA LEU A 30 -0.01 6.12 7.51
C LEU A 30 -0.15 5.08 6.40
N PHE A 31 0.40 5.34 5.21
CA PHE A 31 0.26 4.42 4.08
C PHE A 31 1.13 3.18 4.23
N CYS A 32 2.34 3.31 4.78
CA CYS A 32 3.19 2.14 5.07
C CYS A 32 2.56 1.23 6.13
N SER A 33 2.02 1.79 7.21
CA SER A 33 1.35 0.98 8.24
C SER A 33 0.08 0.31 7.72
N ALA A 34 -0.71 1.00 6.90
CA ALA A 34 -1.91 0.43 6.28
C ALA A 34 -1.55 -0.73 5.33
N SER A 35 -0.59 -0.53 4.43
CA SER A 35 -0.17 -1.57 3.47
C SER A 35 0.45 -2.77 4.18
N VAL A 36 1.35 -2.55 5.14
CA VAL A 36 1.95 -3.65 5.93
C VAL A 36 0.91 -4.40 6.74
N TYR A 37 -0.07 -3.69 7.32
CA TYR A 37 -1.16 -4.33 8.05
C TYR A 37 -1.99 -5.25 7.15
N ILE A 38 -2.38 -4.79 5.94
CA ILE A 38 -3.15 -5.58 4.98
C ILE A 38 -2.40 -6.86 4.61
N GLU A 39 -1.13 -6.74 4.24
CA GLU A 39 -0.29 -7.88 3.88
C GLU A 39 -0.09 -8.86 5.04
N LEU A 40 0.19 -8.34 6.24
CA LEU A 40 0.37 -9.14 7.44
C LEU A 40 -0.91 -9.88 7.83
N CYS A 41 -2.04 -9.19 7.77
CA CYS A 41 -3.35 -9.76 8.09
C CYS A 41 -3.71 -10.88 7.11
N LEU A 42 -3.54 -10.65 5.80
CA LEU A 42 -3.76 -11.65 4.77
C LEU A 42 -2.88 -12.89 4.99
N HIS A 43 -1.58 -12.68 5.23
CA HIS A 43 -0.62 -13.75 5.45
C HIS A 43 -0.97 -14.60 6.69
N LEU A 44 -1.26 -13.94 7.83
CA LEU A 44 -1.63 -14.64 9.07
C LEU A 44 -2.94 -15.41 8.95
N CYS A 45 -3.91 -14.88 8.20
CA CYS A 45 -5.18 -15.56 7.97
C CYS A 45 -5.03 -16.81 7.09
N VAL A 46 -4.13 -16.77 6.12
CA VAL A 46 -3.89 -17.87 5.18
C VAL A 46 -2.96 -18.92 5.77
N TYR A 47 -1.78 -18.51 6.24
CA TYR A 47 -0.73 -19.45 6.65
C TYR A 47 -0.70 -19.74 8.15
N ARG A 48 -1.36 -18.93 8.97
CA ARG A 48 -1.41 -19.05 10.44
C ARG A 48 -0.04 -19.13 11.13
N SER A 49 1.03 -18.81 10.42
CA SER A 49 2.41 -18.82 10.88
C SER A 49 3.19 -17.67 10.25
N LEU A 50 4.23 -17.21 10.93
CA LEU A 50 5.19 -16.24 10.40
C LEU A 50 6.45 -17.00 10.00
N ASP A 51 6.61 -17.23 8.71
CA ASP A 51 7.78 -17.86 8.14
C ASP A 51 8.90 -16.86 7.90
N ARG A 52 10.10 -17.35 7.56
CA ARG A 52 11.22 -16.51 7.10
C ARG A 52 10.87 -15.69 5.85
N TYR A 53 9.83 -16.07 5.10
CA TYR A 53 9.29 -15.33 3.95
C TYR A 53 8.47 -14.10 4.35
N ALA A 54 8.09 -13.96 5.62
CA ALA A 54 7.42 -12.76 6.13
C ALA A 54 8.23 -11.47 5.91
N VAL A 55 9.57 -11.58 5.78
CA VAL A 55 10.43 -10.44 5.42
C VAL A 55 10.02 -9.84 4.07
N TYR A 56 9.73 -10.67 3.07
CA TYR A 56 9.28 -10.21 1.75
C TYR A 56 7.93 -9.51 1.83
N LEU A 57 7.03 -10.04 2.64
CA LEU A 57 5.73 -9.43 2.91
C LEU A 57 5.88 -8.01 3.47
N PHE A 58 6.73 -7.81 4.47
CA PHE A 58 7.03 -6.49 5.00
C PHE A 58 7.63 -5.56 3.93
N LEU A 59 8.56 -6.06 3.12
CA LEU A 59 9.19 -5.27 2.05
C LEU A 59 8.18 -4.86 0.98
N PHE A 60 7.30 -5.76 0.54
CA PHE A 60 6.26 -5.45 -0.44
C PHE A 60 5.20 -4.50 0.14
N GLY A 61 4.77 -4.71 1.39
CA GLY A 61 3.88 -3.79 2.08
C GLY A 61 4.49 -2.39 2.21
N LEU A 62 5.78 -2.29 2.53
CA LEU A 62 6.49 -1.00 2.58
C LEU A 62 6.59 -0.36 1.19
N LEU A 63 6.90 -1.13 0.14
CA LEU A 63 6.94 -0.63 -1.24
C LEU A 63 5.59 -0.06 -1.67
N GLY A 64 4.50 -0.79 -1.44
CA GLY A 64 3.14 -0.34 -1.71
C GLY A 64 2.77 0.92 -0.93
N GLY A 65 3.13 0.98 0.35
CA GLY A 65 2.90 2.14 1.21
C GLY A 65 3.69 3.38 0.79
N VAL A 66 4.96 3.24 0.44
CA VAL A 66 5.80 4.36 -0.05
C VAL A 66 5.27 4.88 -1.38
N LEU A 67 4.89 3.98 -2.31
CA LEU A 67 4.31 4.36 -3.59
C LEU A 67 2.99 5.11 -3.40
N SER A 68 2.09 4.60 -2.57
CA SER A 68 0.82 5.26 -2.24
C SER A 68 1.05 6.62 -1.59
N SER A 69 2.00 6.72 -0.66
CA SER A 69 2.37 7.99 -0.03
C SER A 69 2.92 9.00 -1.03
N LEU A 70 3.74 8.56 -1.99
CA LEU A 70 4.27 9.41 -3.05
C LEU A 70 3.15 9.97 -3.92
N LEU A 71 2.29 9.10 -4.45
CA LEU A 71 1.16 9.49 -5.31
C LEU A 71 0.23 10.49 -4.61
N VAL A 72 -0.16 10.19 -3.37
CA VAL A 72 -1.04 11.03 -2.57
C VAL A 72 -0.40 12.37 -2.22
N SER A 73 0.92 12.39 -1.98
CA SER A 73 1.63 13.62 -1.62
C SER A 73 1.78 14.59 -2.80
N CYS A 74 1.71 14.11 -4.03
CA CYS A 74 1.72 14.95 -5.23
C CYS A 74 0.43 15.76 -5.42
N LEU A 75 -0.67 15.35 -4.77
CA LEU A 75 -1.99 15.92 -4.96
C LEU A 75 -2.31 17.02 -3.94
N PRO A 76 -3.01 18.07 -4.32
CA PRO A 76 -3.43 19.15 -3.42
C PRO A 76 -4.79 18.88 -2.77
N GLY A 77 -5.01 19.42 -1.56
CA GLY A 77 -6.32 19.60 -0.95
C GLY A 77 -7.16 18.30 -0.84
N VAL A 78 -8.39 18.41 -1.30
CA VAL A 78 -9.39 17.33 -1.25
C VAL A 78 -9.00 16.14 -2.13
N ALA A 79 -8.38 16.39 -3.28
CA ALA A 79 -7.90 15.34 -4.18
C ALA A 79 -6.97 14.36 -3.46
N ARG A 80 -6.13 14.87 -2.54
CA ARG A 80 -5.25 14.03 -1.70
C ARG A 80 -6.04 13.06 -0.80
N GLN A 81 -7.14 13.53 -0.22
CA GLN A 81 -7.98 12.69 0.66
C GLN A 81 -8.68 11.60 -0.15
N ILE A 82 -9.32 12.00 -1.26
CA ILE A 82 -10.04 11.08 -2.14
C ILE A 82 -9.10 10.02 -2.69
N THR A 83 -7.99 10.43 -3.31
CA THR A 83 -7.03 9.49 -3.89
C THR A 83 -6.40 8.57 -2.82
N GLY A 84 -6.08 9.11 -1.64
CA GLY A 84 -5.56 8.31 -0.54
C GLY A 84 -6.54 7.23 -0.08
N SER A 85 -7.82 7.58 0.05
CA SER A 85 -8.87 6.63 0.40
C SER A 85 -9.10 5.59 -0.70
N ILE A 86 -9.09 6.00 -1.97
CA ILE A 86 -9.23 5.09 -3.11
C ILE A 86 -8.06 4.09 -3.18
N LEU A 87 -6.82 4.56 -2.96
CA LEU A 87 -5.65 3.67 -2.99
C LEU A 87 -5.70 2.61 -1.88
N VAL A 88 -6.07 3.00 -0.66
CA VAL A 88 -6.23 2.03 0.42
C VAL A 88 -7.41 1.11 0.17
N ALA A 89 -8.54 1.63 -0.34
CA ALA A 89 -9.69 0.80 -0.71
C ALA A 89 -9.33 -0.23 -1.79
N ALA A 90 -8.54 0.17 -2.79
CA ALA A 90 -8.07 -0.73 -3.84
C ALA A 90 -7.14 -1.83 -3.28
N GLN A 91 -6.24 -1.49 -2.35
CA GLN A 91 -5.38 -2.48 -1.68
C GLN A 91 -6.19 -3.47 -0.84
N VAL A 92 -7.16 -2.97 -0.05
CA VAL A 92 -8.06 -3.82 0.75
C VAL A 92 -8.87 -4.74 -0.16
N LEU A 93 -9.52 -4.20 -1.20
CA LEU A 93 -10.29 -4.98 -2.16
C LEU A 93 -9.45 -6.06 -2.83
N PHE A 94 -8.22 -5.72 -3.24
CA PHE A 94 -7.30 -6.68 -3.83
C PHE A 94 -6.95 -7.81 -2.84
N ALA A 95 -6.69 -7.49 -1.58
CA ALA A 95 -6.42 -8.47 -0.54
C ALA A 95 -7.63 -9.38 -0.25
N GLU A 96 -8.85 -8.83 -0.25
CA GLU A 96 -10.09 -9.59 -0.09
C GLU A 96 -10.33 -10.55 -1.27
N VAL A 97 -10.10 -10.09 -2.49
CA VAL A 97 -10.16 -10.94 -3.69
C VAL A 97 -9.14 -12.07 -3.59
N GLN A 98 -7.90 -11.78 -3.18
CA GLN A 98 -6.87 -12.79 -2.98
C GLN A 98 -7.25 -13.81 -1.90
N LEU A 99 -7.85 -13.37 -0.79
CA LEU A 99 -8.33 -14.23 0.28
C LEU A 99 -9.42 -15.20 -0.25
N VAL A 100 -10.44 -14.65 -0.92
CA VAL A 100 -11.55 -15.47 -1.46
C VAL A 100 -11.03 -16.45 -2.51
N TYR A 101 -10.17 -15.98 -3.40
CA TYR A 101 -9.56 -16.83 -4.44
C TYR A 101 -8.76 -17.98 -3.80
N GLN A 102 -7.93 -17.68 -2.81
CA GLN A 102 -7.13 -18.67 -2.09
C GLN A 102 -8.00 -19.72 -1.36
N VAL A 103 -9.13 -19.30 -0.79
CA VAL A 103 -10.06 -20.22 -0.10
C VAL A 103 -10.75 -21.18 -1.10
N ILE A 104 -11.02 -20.71 -2.33
CA ILE A 104 -11.71 -21.52 -3.36
C ILE A 104 -10.72 -22.45 -4.09
N PHE A 105 -9.57 -21.91 -4.48
CA PHE A 105 -8.63 -22.59 -5.40
C PHE A 105 -7.37 -23.13 -4.70
N GLY A 106 -7.16 -22.81 -3.41
CA GLY A 106 -5.98 -23.21 -2.65
C GLY A 106 -4.71 -22.41 -2.95
N ASN A 107 -4.73 -21.50 -3.94
CA ASN A 107 -3.60 -20.68 -4.37
C ASN A 107 -4.01 -19.21 -4.47
N PHE A 108 -3.04 -18.29 -4.43
CA PHE A 108 -3.30 -16.88 -4.73
C PHE A 108 -3.56 -16.67 -6.22
N MET A 109 -4.44 -15.70 -6.52
CA MET A 109 -4.79 -15.37 -7.90
C MET A 109 -3.58 -14.78 -8.63
N PRO A 110 -3.16 -15.41 -9.72
CA PRO A 110 -2.04 -14.93 -10.51
C PRO A 110 -2.45 -13.71 -11.36
N ILE A 111 -1.45 -12.86 -11.67
CA ILE A 111 -1.69 -11.60 -12.39
C ILE A 111 -2.30 -11.83 -13.78
N ASN A 112 -1.90 -12.91 -14.47
CA ASN A 112 -2.42 -13.25 -15.78
C ASN A 112 -3.89 -13.74 -15.78
N GLU A 113 -4.40 -14.22 -14.65
CA GLU A 113 -5.80 -14.65 -14.51
C GLU A 113 -6.75 -13.49 -14.16
N ILE A 114 -6.26 -12.32 -13.82
CA ILE A 114 -7.10 -11.14 -13.56
C ILE A 114 -8.01 -10.83 -14.76
N SER A 115 -7.52 -11.03 -15.98
CA SER A 115 -8.32 -10.82 -17.20
C SER A 115 -9.49 -11.81 -17.34
N MET A 116 -9.41 -12.97 -16.71
CA MET A 116 -10.46 -14.00 -16.70
C MET A 116 -11.44 -13.84 -15.53
N GLY A 117 -11.24 -12.84 -14.67
CA GLY A 117 -12.00 -12.64 -13.43
C GLY A 117 -13.52 -12.58 -13.64
N GLY A 118 -14.00 -12.04 -14.78
CA GLY A 118 -15.42 -12.01 -15.12
C GLY A 118 -16.05 -13.42 -15.22
N ASN A 119 -15.37 -14.34 -15.89
CA ASN A 119 -15.82 -15.73 -16.03
C ASN A 119 -15.77 -16.49 -14.70
N VAL A 120 -14.77 -16.19 -13.86
CA VAL A 120 -14.67 -16.78 -12.52
C VAL A 120 -15.84 -16.35 -11.65
N VAL A 121 -16.19 -15.07 -11.64
CA VAL A 121 -17.31 -14.56 -10.85
C VAL A 121 -18.64 -15.20 -11.28
N THR A 122 -18.91 -15.35 -12.57
CA THR A 122 -20.15 -15.94 -13.05
C THR A 122 -20.26 -17.43 -12.76
N ASN A 123 -19.18 -18.18 -12.94
CA ASN A 123 -19.18 -19.64 -12.77
C ASN A 123 -19.09 -20.09 -11.30
N PHE A 124 -18.49 -19.28 -10.42
CA PHE A 124 -18.24 -19.61 -9.02
C PHE A 124 -18.99 -18.70 -8.03
N ALA A 125 -20.06 -18.03 -8.46
CA ALA A 125 -20.79 -17.07 -7.64
C ALA A 125 -21.25 -17.65 -6.28
N SER A 126 -21.76 -18.87 -6.26
CA SER A 126 -22.22 -19.56 -5.03
C SER A 126 -21.05 -19.86 -4.08
N GLN A 127 -19.92 -20.31 -4.62
CA GLN A 127 -18.71 -20.59 -3.86
C GLN A 127 -18.09 -19.31 -3.29
N ILE A 128 -18.11 -18.23 -4.06
CA ILE A 128 -17.66 -16.90 -3.62
C ILE A 128 -18.51 -16.43 -2.44
N LEU A 129 -19.83 -16.46 -2.56
CA LEU A 129 -20.74 -16.06 -1.47
C LEU A 129 -20.55 -16.92 -0.22
N TYR A 130 -20.42 -18.22 -0.38
CA TYR A 130 -20.14 -19.13 0.73
C TYR A 130 -18.79 -18.80 1.41
N SER A 131 -17.74 -18.54 0.62
CA SER A 131 -16.40 -18.19 1.11
C SER A 131 -16.40 -16.88 1.86
N ILE A 132 -17.12 -15.87 1.38
CA ILE A 132 -17.32 -14.57 2.06
C ILE A 132 -18.01 -14.81 3.40
N GLY A 133 -19.12 -15.54 3.43
CA GLY A 133 -19.88 -15.82 4.65
C GLY A 133 -19.03 -16.55 5.71
N ARG A 134 -18.23 -17.53 5.29
CA ARG A 134 -17.35 -18.30 6.18
C ARG A 134 -16.18 -17.49 6.73
N ASN A 135 -15.67 -16.53 5.96
CA ASN A 135 -14.49 -15.73 6.32
C ASN A 135 -14.83 -14.27 6.67
N LEU A 136 -16.08 -13.99 7.04
CA LEU A 136 -16.56 -12.63 7.30
C LEU A 136 -15.70 -11.90 8.33
N SER A 137 -15.26 -12.57 9.40
CA SER A 137 -14.38 -11.98 10.43
C SER A 137 -13.05 -11.51 9.85
N THR A 138 -12.46 -12.27 8.94
CA THR A 138 -11.18 -11.92 8.27
C THR A 138 -11.39 -10.75 7.32
N ILE A 139 -12.48 -10.74 6.56
CA ILE A 139 -12.84 -9.64 5.66
C ILE A 139 -13.03 -8.34 6.46
N LEU A 140 -13.78 -8.38 7.58
CA LEU A 140 -13.95 -7.23 8.45
C LEU A 140 -12.62 -6.75 9.05
N LEU A 141 -11.71 -7.66 9.36
CA LEU A 141 -10.37 -7.33 9.84
C LEU A 141 -9.54 -6.62 8.76
N LEU A 142 -9.59 -7.10 7.51
CA LEU A 142 -8.92 -6.46 6.37
C LEU A 142 -9.47 -5.07 6.05
N LEU A 143 -10.75 -4.82 6.33
CA LEU A 143 -11.39 -3.51 6.14
C LEU A 143 -10.91 -2.42 7.10
N ILE A 144 -10.34 -2.76 8.27
CA ILE A 144 -9.95 -1.79 9.32
C ILE A 144 -9.07 -0.64 8.80
N PRO A 145 -8.05 -0.84 7.94
CA PRO A 145 -7.21 0.25 7.47
C PRO A 145 -7.97 1.34 6.70
N LEU A 146 -9.08 0.99 6.06
CA LEU A 146 -9.86 1.93 5.26
C LEU A 146 -10.50 3.05 6.11
N PRO A 147 -11.36 2.76 7.11
CA PRO A 147 -11.93 3.81 7.97
C PRO A 147 -10.85 4.56 8.76
N VAL A 148 -9.79 3.89 9.21
CA VAL A 148 -8.67 4.53 9.90
C VAL A 148 -7.98 5.55 8.98
N THR A 149 -7.71 5.19 7.72
CA THR A 149 -7.09 6.10 6.76
C THR A 149 -8.00 7.29 6.44
N ILE A 150 -9.30 7.04 6.20
CA ILE A 150 -10.28 8.10 5.95
C ILE A 150 -10.33 9.07 7.14
N LEU A 151 -10.44 8.55 8.36
CA LEU A 151 -10.47 9.37 9.57
C LEU A 151 -9.18 10.18 9.76
N CYS A 152 -8.02 9.54 9.60
CA CYS A 152 -6.72 10.22 9.70
C CYS A 152 -6.54 11.32 8.64
N LEU A 153 -7.07 11.14 7.44
CA LEU A 153 -7.02 12.14 6.39
C LEU A 153 -8.05 13.26 6.61
N ALA A 154 -9.25 12.94 7.10
CA ALA A 154 -10.33 13.89 7.39
C ALA A 154 -9.99 14.83 8.56
N LEU A 155 -9.37 14.30 9.62
CA LEU A 155 -8.99 15.08 10.81
C LEU A 155 -7.82 16.07 10.55
N ARG A 156 -7.25 16.09 9.35
CA ARG A 156 -6.15 17.00 9.01
C ARG A 156 -6.67 18.42 8.75
N LYS A 157 -6.02 19.39 9.39
CA LYS A 157 -6.36 20.82 9.22
C LYS A 157 -6.29 21.24 7.74
N PRO A 158 -7.25 22.02 7.22
CA PRO A 158 -7.34 22.43 5.81
C PRO A 158 -6.07 23.13 5.27
N GLY A 159 -5.37 23.87 6.14
CA GLY A 159 -4.12 24.54 5.78
C GLY A 159 -2.95 23.60 5.43
N ALA A 160 -2.91 22.40 6.01
CA ALA A 160 -1.92 21.38 5.70
C ALA A 160 -2.17 20.71 4.34
N LEU A 161 -3.43 20.73 3.87
CA LEU A 161 -3.86 20.12 2.62
C LEU A 161 -3.52 20.97 1.37
N LYS A 162 -3.37 22.29 1.50
CA LYS A 162 -3.09 23.18 0.38
C LYS A 162 -1.66 23.14 -0.15
N ARG A 163 -0.72 22.54 0.58
CA ARG A 163 0.70 22.52 0.20
C ARG A 163 1.03 21.30 -0.66
N ARG A 164 1.49 21.56 -1.89
CA ARG A 164 2.04 20.54 -2.79
C ARG A 164 3.38 20.02 -2.26
N LEU A 165 3.66 18.77 -2.58
CA LEU A 165 4.97 18.15 -2.33
C LEU A 165 6.07 18.99 -3.01
N ARG A 166 7.11 19.35 -2.25
CA ARG A 166 8.31 19.97 -2.84
C ARG A 166 9.12 18.87 -3.53
N TRP A 167 9.77 19.21 -4.62
CA TRP A 167 10.60 18.30 -5.40
C TRP A 167 11.61 17.50 -4.58
N ARG A 168 12.19 18.11 -3.51
CA ARG A 168 13.08 17.43 -2.56
C ARG A 168 12.42 16.27 -1.82
N GLN A 169 11.15 16.40 -1.46
CA GLN A 169 10.39 15.34 -0.78
C GLN A 169 9.99 14.24 -1.78
N ALA A 170 9.68 14.61 -3.03
CA ALA A 170 9.45 13.66 -4.10
C ALA A 170 10.70 12.83 -4.38
N LEU A 171 11.86 13.47 -4.48
CA LEU A 171 13.13 12.77 -4.65
C LEU A 171 13.47 11.88 -3.45
N ALA A 172 13.23 12.35 -2.22
CA ALA A 172 13.44 11.53 -1.02
C ALA A 172 12.54 10.29 -1.04
N SER A 173 11.25 10.44 -1.38
CA SER A 173 10.32 9.30 -1.48
C SER A 173 10.71 8.34 -2.60
N ALA A 174 11.10 8.88 -3.76
CA ALA A 174 11.59 8.07 -4.88
C ALA A 174 12.89 7.32 -4.50
N GLY A 175 13.80 7.99 -3.79
CA GLY A 175 15.02 7.37 -3.29
C GLY A 175 14.74 6.22 -2.30
N VAL A 176 13.81 6.44 -1.36
CA VAL A 176 13.36 5.38 -0.43
C VAL A 176 12.72 4.22 -1.19
N PHE A 177 11.86 4.51 -2.17
CA PHE A 177 11.23 3.49 -3.00
C PHE A 177 12.26 2.66 -3.77
N LEU A 178 13.18 3.32 -4.48
CA LEU A 178 14.25 2.66 -5.22
C LEU A 178 15.17 1.85 -4.29
N GLY A 179 15.54 2.40 -3.13
CA GLY A 179 16.34 1.67 -2.14
C GLY A 179 15.65 0.40 -1.64
N LEU A 180 14.36 0.47 -1.31
CA LEU A 180 13.56 -0.69 -0.92
C LEU A 180 13.46 -1.71 -2.07
N LEU A 181 13.27 -1.23 -3.31
CA LEU A 181 13.19 -2.10 -4.48
C LEU A 181 14.50 -2.83 -4.72
N VAL A 182 15.65 -2.15 -4.61
CA VAL A 182 16.98 -2.76 -4.73
C VAL A 182 17.22 -3.77 -3.62
N ILE A 183 16.87 -3.46 -2.37
CA ILE A 183 16.99 -4.38 -1.23
C ILE A 183 16.13 -5.63 -1.48
N THR A 184 14.87 -5.44 -1.87
CA THR A 184 13.95 -6.56 -2.16
C THR A 184 14.49 -7.43 -3.30
N ALA A 185 14.91 -6.82 -4.41
CA ALA A 185 15.50 -7.54 -5.54
C ALA A 185 16.79 -8.28 -5.15
N SER A 186 17.66 -7.66 -4.36
CA SER A 186 18.91 -8.28 -3.89
C SER A 186 18.64 -9.49 -2.99
N LEU A 187 17.67 -9.39 -2.08
CA LEU A 187 17.26 -10.51 -1.24
C LEU A 187 16.62 -11.64 -2.05
N MET A 188 15.81 -11.31 -3.07
CA MET A 188 15.24 -12.31 -3.97
C MET A 188 16.32 -13.04 -4.78
N LEU A 189 17.35 -12.33 -5.24
CA LEU A 189 18.45 -12.90 -6.01
C LEU A 189 19.44 -13.69 -5.14
N SER A 190 19.67 -13.26 -3.90
CA SER A 190 20.61 -13.92 -2.96
C SER A 190 19.98 -15.08 -2.18
N GLY A 191 18.66 -15.24 -2.21
CA GLY A 191 17.96 -16.33 -1.52
C GLY A 191 18.32 -17.70 -2.08
N ARG A 192 18.31 -18.74 -1.23
CA ARG A 192 18.54 -20.15 -1.63
C ARG A 192 17.48 -20.66 -2.61
N ASN A 193 16.33 -20.04 -2.67
CA ASN A 193 15.30 -20.34 -3.66
C ASN A 193 15.63 -19.64 -4.96
N LYS A 194 15.72 -20.40 -6.04
CA LYS A 194 16.02 -19.90 -7.36
C LYS A 194 15.10 -18.70 -7.68
N PRO A 195 15.64 -17.59 -8.25
CA PRO A 195 14.82 -16.40 -8.57
C PRO A 195 13.57 -16.73 -9.40
N LEU A 196 13.64 -17.78 -10.24
CA LEU A 196 12.50 -18.30 -10.97
C LEU A 196 11.37 -18.78 -10.03
N SER A 197 11.64 -19.44 -8.90
CA SER A 197 10.56 -19.95 -8.03
C SER A 197 9.78 -18.81 -7.37
N VAL A 198 10.44 -17.72 -7.00
CA VAL A 198 9.77 -16.52 -6.46
C VAL A 198 9.01 -15.80 -7.56
N TYR A 199 9.59 -15.66 -8.75
CA TYR A 199 8.92 -15.12 -9.93
C TYR A 199 7.71 -15.97 -10.31
N HIS A 200 7.81 -17.30 -10.29
CA HIS A 200 6.72 -18.23 -10.54
C HIS A 200 5.62 -18.16 -9.46
N THR A 201 5.97 -17.93 -8.20
CA THR A 201 5.00 -17.73 -7.11
C THR A 201 4.19 -16.45 -7.33
N PHE A 202 4.82 -15.37 -7.79
CA PHE A 202 4.14 -14.11 -8.08
C PHE A 202 3.45 -14.06 -9.43
N CYS A 203 4.02 -14.70 -10.46
CA CYS A 203 3.52 -14.64 -11.82
C CYS A 203 2.72 -15.86 -12.22
N ASN A 204 2.55 -16.82 -11.32
CA ASN A 204 1.85 -18.09 -11.52
C ASN A 204 2.17 -18.77 -12.85
N VAL A 205 3.32 -19.32 -12.92
CA VAL A 205 3.57 -20.31 -13.94
C VAL A 205 3.42 -21.68 -13.29
N ASN A 206 2.31 -22.35 -13.61
CA ASN A 206 2.05 -23.76 -13.41
C ASN A 206 2.93 -24.49 -12.37
N ILE A 207 2.56 -24.37 -11.09
CA ILE A 207 3.12 -25.21 -10.02
C ILE A 207 2.62 -26.67 -10.18
N SER A 208 1.62 -26.89 -11.04
CA SER A 208 1.03 -28.21 -11.25
C SER A 208 1.90 -29.21 -12.01
N THR A 209 3.06 -28.80 -12.55
CA THR A 209 3.91 -29.70 -13.32
C THR A 209 5.05 -30.37 -12.55
N ASP A 210 5.30 -29.95 -11.29
CA ASP A 210 6.42 -30.49 -10.51
C ASP A 210 6.02 -31.39 -9.30
N SER A 211 4.78 -31.83 -9.25
CA SER A 211 4.35 -32.80 -8.21
C SER A 211 4.55 -34.27 -8.60
N SER A 212 5.43 -34.54 -9.55
CA SER A 212 5.78 -35.92 -9.95
C SER A 212 7.27 -36.24 -9.71
N TYR A 213 7.76 -35.96 -8.48
CA TYR A 213 8.97 -36.59 -7.96
C TYR A 213 8.86 -36.82 -6.46
#